data_51304f6eca5b802518729578927cc765
#
_entry.id   51304f6eca5b802518729578927cc765
#
_cell.length_a   1.000
_cell.length_b   1.000
_cell.length_c   1.000
_cell.angle_alpha   90.00
_cell.angle_beta   90.00
_cell.angle_gamma   90.00
#
_symmetry.space_group_name_H-M   'P 1'
#
loop_
_entity.id
_entity.type
_entity.pdbx_description
1 polymer ?
#
loop_
_entity_poly.entity_id
_entity_poly.type
_entity_poly.pdbx_seq_one_letter_code
_entity_poly.pdbx_strand_id
1 'polypeptide(L)'
;MHPYMRRSPNLVVLSGPSGVGKDAMLNRMRLDGASVHFTVTATTRQIRVNEREGIDYIFLSQEKFAEKRDRNDFLECALVYGNWYGVPKRQVTDAFDRGLDVLVKIDVQGAATIKRLAPQAVLVFVAPPSIHELERRLRWRLTESEESLALRTETARREMEHLPAFDYVIVNDALEEAVRQLVCIVAAERCRIPPRVVRL
;
A
#
# COMPACT_ATOMS: atom_id res chain seq x y z
N MET A 1 -20.87 -17.43 -16.94
CA MET A 1 -19.78 -17.47 -15.92
C MET A 1 -19.35 -18.92 -15.78
N HIS A 2 -18.06 -19.26 -15.99
CA HIS A 2 -17.59 -20.64 -15.98
C HIS A 2 -17.77 -21.23 -14.56
N PRO A 3 -18.36 -22.43 -14.37
CA PRO A 3 -18.71 -22.97 -13.04
C PRO A 3 -17.52 -23.17 -12.10
N TYR A 4 -16.31 -23.25 -12.64
CA TYR A 4 -15.06 -23.39 -11.88
C TYR A 4 -14.41 -22.06 -11.50
N MET A 5 -14.96 -20.90 -11.92
CA MET A 5 -14.40 -19.58 -11.65
C MET A 5 -15.29 -18.79 -10.67
N ARG A 6 -15.45 -19.25 -9.44
CA ARG A 6 -15.93 -18.38 -8.36
C ARG A 6 -14.79 -17.42 -8.02
N ARG A 7 -14.81 -16.24 -8.61
CA ARG A 7 -13.87 -15.16 -8.25
C ARG A 7 -14.32 -14.52 -6.93
N SER A 8 -13.55 -14.75 -5.89
CA SER A 8 -13.55 -13.83 -4.73
C SER A 8 -12.54 -12.73 -5.03
N PRO A 9 -12.88 -11.45 -4.87
CA PRO A 9 -11.92 -10.37 -5.01
C PRO A 9 -10.73 -10.53 -4.04
N ASN A 10 -9.54 -10.20 -4.50
CA ASN A 10 -8.34 -10.22 -3.66
C ASN A 10 -8.13 -8.87 -2.98
N LEU A 11 -7.66 -8.91 -1.73
CA LEU A 11 -7.08 -7.77 -1.03
C LEU A 11 -5.56 -7.85 -1.18
N VAL A 12 -4.97 -7.00 -2.00
CA VAL A 12 -3.53 -6.93 -2.22
C VAL A 12 -2.98 -5.73 -1.46
N VAL A 13 -2.03 -5.97 -0.60
CA VAL A 13 -1.36 -4.94 0.22
C VAL A 13 0.03 -4.72 -0.32
N LEU A 14 0.29 -3.53 -0.84
CA LEU A 14 1.59 -3.08 -1.30
C LEU A 14 2.29 -2.32 -0.18
N SER A 15 3.39 -2.83 0.31
CA SER A 15 4.16 -2.22 1.39
C SER A 15 5.66 -2.22 1.10
N GLY A 16 6.45 -1.73 2.02
CA GLY A 16 7.91 -1.59 1.90
C GLY A 16 8.37 -0.20 2.30
N PRO A 17 9.70 0.06 2.29
CA PRO A 17 10.28 1.27 2.85
C PRO A 17 9.77 2.56 2.21
N SER A 18 9.84 3.64 3.00
CA SER A 18 9.61 4.99 2.47
C SER A 18 10.63 5.28 1.36
N GLY A 19 10.19 5.90 0.26
CA GLY A 19 11.08 6.24 -0.87
C GLY A 19 11.33 5.11 -1.88
N VAL A 20 10.87 3.89 -1.64
CA VAL A 20 11.09 2.75 -2.54
C VAL A 20 10.35 2.84 -3.89
N GLY A 21 9.38 3.78 -4.04
CA GLY A 21 8.69 4.01 -5.31
C GLY A 21 7.28 3.43 -5.41
N LYS A 22 6.64 3.05 -4.30
CA LYS A 22 5.24 2.52 -4.29
C LYS A 22 4.26 3.43 -5.02
N ASP A 23 4.33 4.75 -4.81
CA ASP A 23 3.43 5.71 -5.49
C ASP A 23 3.63 5.73 -7.00
N ALA A 24 4.88 5.69 -7.46
CA ALA A 24 5.19 5.63 -8.88
C ALA A 24 4.63 4.36 -9.53
N MET A 25 4.77 3.21 -8.86
CA MET A 25 4.19 1.94 -9.32
C MET A 25 2.67 2.01 -9.45
N LEU A 26 1.97 2.54 -8.43
CA LEU A 26 0.51 2.65 -8.46
C LEU A 26 0.03 3.62 -9.53
N ASN A 27 0.72 4.76 -9.69
CA ASN A 27 0.38 5.73 -10.71
C ASN A 27 0.57 5.13 -12.11
N ARG A 28 1.64 4.38 -12.34
CA ARG A 28 1.87 3.70 -13.61
C ARG A 28 0.79 2.66 -13.89
N MET A 29 0.43 1.83 -12.90
CA MET A 29 -0.68 0.86 -13.05
C MET A 29 -2.01 1.53 -13.39
N ARG A 30 -2.31 2.69 -12.79
CA ARG A 30 -3.52 3.47 -13.13
C ARG A 30 -3.50 3.95 -14.58
N LEU A 31 -2.36 4.49 -15.04
CA LEU A 31 -2.18 4.94 -16.42
C LEU A 31 -2.28 3.80 -17.43
N ASP A 32 -1.79 2.62 -17.08
CA ASP A 32 -1.87 1.41 -17.91
C ASP A 32 -3.27 0.74 -17.87
N GLY A 33 -4.25 1.34 -17.16
CA GLY A 33 -5.63 0.86 -17.12
C GLY A 33 -5.83 -0.43 -16.33
N ALA A 34 -5.03 -0.69 -15.31
CA ALA A 34 -5.16 -1.90 -14.48
C ALA A 34 -6.57 -2.00 -13.86
N SER A 35 -7.22 -3.15 -14.05
CA SER A 35 -8.58 -3.43 -13.56
C SER A 35 -8.56 -3.85 -12.09
N VAL A 36 -8.18 -2.90 -11.21
CA VAL A 36 -8.19 -3.04 -9.75
C VAL A 36 -8.69 -1.74 -9.12
N HIS A 37 -9.25 -1.83 -7.93
CA HIS A 37 -9.57 -0.63 -7.15
C HIS A 37 -8.34 -0.23 -6.32
N PHE A 38 -7.84 0.98 -6.54
CA PHE A 38 -6.77 1.57 -5.75
C PHE A 38 -7.39 2.35 -4.59
N THR A 39 -7.14 1.94 -3.36
CA THR A 39 -7.63 2.70 -2.20
C THR A 39 -6.91 4.03 -2.08
N VAL A 40 -7.63 5.05 -1.65
CA VAL A 40 -7.08 6.36 -1.26
C VAL A 40 -7.01 6.43 0.25
N THR A 41 -5.80 6.38 0.79
CA THR A 41 -5.54 6.42 2.24
C THR A 41 -5.86 7.80 2.80
N ALA A 42 -6.54 7.86 3.95
CA ALA A 42 -6.72 9.09 4.70
C ALA A 42 -5.47 9.41 5.53
N THR A 43 -5.14 10.68 5.69
CA THR A 43 -4.00 11.12 6.51
C THR A 43 -4.25 12.47 7.18
N THR A 44 -3.60 12.68 8.33
CA THR A 44 -3.58 13.98 9.03
C THR A 44 -2.39 14.84 8.64
N ARG A 45 -1.50 14.33 7.79
CA ARG A 45 -0.37 15.08 7.25
C ARG A 45 -0.87 16.19 6.33
N GLN A 46 -0.20 17.32 6.33
CA GLN A 46 -0.47 18.38 5.37
C GLN A 46 -0.20 17.92 3.92
N ILE A 47 -1.04 18.40 3.00
CA ILE A 47 -0.89 18.17 1.56
C ILE A 47 0.43 18.76 1.05
N ARG A 48 1.11 18.05 0.17
CA ARG A 48 2.32 18.53 -0.52
C ARG A 48 1.97 19.16 -1.86
N VAL A 49 2.87 20.01 -2.39
CA VAL A 49 2.67 20.81 -3.61
C VAL A 49 2.15 20.01 -4.81
N ASN A 50 2.58 18.77 -4.97
CA ASN A 50 2.22 17.92 -6.12
C ASN A 50 1.18 16.86 -5.79
N GLU A 51 0.53 16.93 -4.62
CA GLU A 51 -0.50 15.97 -4.21
C GLU A 51 -1.89 16.55 -4.44
N ARG A 52 -2.87 15.66 -4.69
CA ARG A 52 -4.26 16.02 -4.98
C ARG A 52 -5.18 15.33 -3.98
N GLU A 53 -6.08 16.14 -3.39
CA GLU A 53 -7.14 15.65 -2.50
C GLU A 53 -7.99 14.58 -3.19
N GLY A 54 -8.27 13.48 -2.48
CA GLY A 54 -9.11 12.38 -2.96
C GLY A 54 -8.48 11.50 -4.04
N ILE A 55 -7.25 11.77 -4.46
CA ILE A 55 -6.49 11.00 -5.46
C ILE A 55 -5.25 10.38 -4.85
N ASP A 56 -4.37 11.20 -4.27
CA ASP A 56 -3.14 10.75 -3.65
C ASP A 56 -3.39 10.36 -2.18
N TYR A 57 -4.16 11.19 -1.47
CA TYR A 57 -4.64 10.99 -0.12
C TYR A 57 -5.99 11.70 0.09
N ILE A 58 -6.69 11.31 1.16
CA ILE A 58 -7.79 12.06 1.77
C ILE A 58 -7.19 12.78 2.96
N PHE A 59 -7.06 14.11 2.87
CA PHE A 59 -6.45 14.91 3.93
C PHE A 59 -7.49 15.32 4.96
N LEU A 60 -7.29 14.92 6.21
CA LEU A 60 -8.20 15.14 7.31
C LEU A 60 -7.52 15.94 8.43
N SER A 61 -8.30 16.73 9.17
CA SER A 61 -7.82 17.25 10.44
C SER A 61 -7.64 16.12 11.46
N GLN A 62 -6.90 16.37 12.53
CA GLN A 62 -6.71 15.41 13.63
C GLN A 62 -8.06 14.98 14.23
N GLU A 63 -8.96 15.95 14.43
CA GLU A 63 -10.29 15.74 15.01
C GLU A 63 -11.15 14.83 14.10
N LYS A 64 -11.22 15.16 12.80
CA LYS A 64 -11.99 14.36 11.83
C LYS A 64 -11.43 12.94 11.67
N PHE A 65 -10.10 12.79 11.76
CA PHE A 65 -9.49 11.46 11.72
C PHE A 65 -9.85 10.66 12.97
N ALA A 66 -9.76 11.27 14.15
CA ALA A 66 -10.14 10.66 15.42
C ALA A 66 -11.61 10.21 15.42
N GLU A 67 -12.54 11.08 15.00
CA GLU A 67 -13.97 10.73 14.87
C GLU A 67 -14.18 9.48 13.99
N LYS A 68 -13.51 9.42 12.84
CA LYS A 68 -13.62 8.27 11.93
C LYS A 68 -13.02 7.00 12.51
N ARG A 69 -11.88 7.12 13.20
CA ARG A 69 -11.24 5.99 13.89
C ARG A 69 -12.16 5.44 14.99
N ASP A 70 -12.75 6.32 15.80
CA ASP A 70 -13.60 5.93 16.91
C ASP A 70 -14.95 5.31 16.44
N ARG A 71 -15.40 5.65 15.21
CA ARG A 71 -16.51 4.98 14.50
C ARG A 71 -16.10 3.68 13.81
N ASN A 72 -14.83 3.29 13.88
CA ASN A 72 -14.30 2.10 13.17
C ASN A 72 -14.47 2.19 11.64
N ASP A 73 -14.35 3.41 11.06
CA ASP A 73 -14.48 3.65 9.62
C ASP A 73 -13.23 3.20 8.82
N PHE A 74 -12.12 2.92 9.50
CA PHE A 74 -10.89 2.45 8.88
C PHE A 74 -10.74 0.93 8.98
N LEU A 75 -10.27 0.30 7.91
CA LEU A 75 -9.86 -1.10 7.90
C LEU A 75 -8.62 -1.31 8.79
N GLU A 76 -7.67 -0.40 8.69
CA GLU A 76 -6.53 -0.24 9.58
C GLU A 76 -6.16 1.24 9.67
N CYS A 77 -5.48 1.62 10.74
CA CYS A 77 -4.83 2.91 10.85
C CYS A 77 -3.55 2.81 11.68
N ALA A 78 -2.56 3.63 11.33
CA ALA A 78 -1.26 3.68 11.98
C ALA A 78 -0.78 5.13 12.15
N LEU A 79 0.02 5.36 13.21
CA LEU A 79 0.74 6.61 13.41
C LEU A 79 2.14 6.47 12.82
N VAL A 80 2.43 7.22 11.76
CA VAL A 80 3.70 7.15 11.04
C VAL A 80 4.32 8.54 10.96
N TYR A 81 5.51 8.71 11.51
CA TYR A 81 6.21 10.02 11.60
C TYR A 81 5.32 11.15 12.15
N GLY A 82 4.56 10.87 13.23
CA GLY A 82 3.70 11.85 13.89
C GLY A 82 2.38 12.18 13.16
N ASN A 83 2.07 11.52 12.06
CA ASN A 83 0.82 11.68 11.33
C ASN A 83 0.04 10.38 11.29
N TRP A 84 -1.28 10.47 11.40
CA TRP A 84 -2.16 9.35 11.23
C TRP A 84 -2.36 9.03 9.74
N TYR A 85 -2.40 7.74 9.45
CA TYR A 85 -2.79 7.19 8.15
C TYR A 85 -3.85 6.12 8.39
N GLY A 86 -4.86 6.04 7.52
CA GLY A 86 -5.91 5.04 7.66
C GLY A 86 -6.53 4.67 6.32
N VAL A 87 -6.81 3.40 6.12
CA VAL A 87 -7.48 2.87 4.93
C VAL A 87 -8.98 2.88 5.16
N PRO A 88 -9.78 3.71 4.45
CA PRO A 88 -11.23 3.73 4.63
C PRO A 88 -11.84 2.37 4.29
N LYS A 89 -12.50 1.73 5.28
CA LYS A 89 -13.10 0.40 5.15
C LYS A 89 -14.09 0.33 3.98
N ARG A 90 -14.91 1.37 3.83
CA ARG A 90 -15.93 1.44 2.79
C ARG A 90 -15.38 1.35 1.37
N GLN A 91 -14.19 1.90 1.10
CA GLN A 91 -13.59 1.76 -0.24
C GLN A 91 -13.31 0.30 -0.59
N VAL A 92 -12.92 -0.51 0.40
CA VAL A 92 -12.63 -1.93 0.20
C VAL A 92 -13.92 -2.72 0.02
N THR A 93 -14.92 -2.51 0.90
CA THR A 93 -16.20 -3.21 0.82
C THR A 93 -16.94 -2.88 -0.47
N ASP A 94 -17.06 -1.59 -0.83
CA ASP A 94 -17.74 -1.16 -2.07
C ASP A 94 -17.05 -1.73 -3.34
N ALA A 95 -15.72 -1.89 -3.31
CA ALA A 95 -14.99 -2.51 -4.42
C ALA A 95 -15.24 -4.03 -4.49
N PHE A 96 -15.26 -4.71 -3.35
CA PHE A 96 -15.56 -6.14 -3.27
C PHE A 96 -16.99 -6.44 -3.76
N ASP A 97 -17.97 -5.62 -3.39
CA ASP A 97 -19.36 -5.76 -3.85
C ASP A 97 -19.48 -5.64 -5.38
N ARG A 98 -18.57 -4.88 -6.00
CA ARG A 98 -18.43 -4.77 -7.45
C ARG A 98 -17.60 -5.88 -8.09
N GLY A 99 -17.06 -6.82 -7.31
CA GLY A 99 -16.21 -7.91 -7.78
C GLY A 99 -14.81 -7.46 -8.22
N LEU A 100 -14.34 -6.30 -7.73
CA LEU A 100 -13.01 -5.75 -8.04
C LEU A 100 -11.98 -6.16 -7.00
N ASP A 101 -10.81 -6.58 -7.45
CA ASP A 101 -9.65 -6.69 -6.56
C ASP A 101 -9.29 -5.31 -6.02
N VAL A 102 -8.80 -5.27 -4.79
CA VAL A 102 -8.43 -4.04 -4.10
C VAL A 102 -6.93 -4.03 -3.87
N LEU A 103 -6.29 -2.92 -4.19
CA LEU A 103 -4.89 -2.67 -3.93
C LEU A 103 -4.74 -1.53 -2.92
N VAL A 104 -4.18 -1.88 -1.77
CA VAL A 104 -3.96 -0.98 -0.63
C VAL A 104 -2.47 -0.67 -0.52
N LYS A 105 -2.11 0.61 -0.40
CA LYS A 105 -0.74 1.06 -0.14
C LYS A 105 -0.62 1.54 1.30
N ILE A 106 0.19 0.85 2.10
CA ILE A 106 0.44 1.16 3.52
C ILE A 106 1.89 0.87 3.90
N ASP A 107 2.26 1.20 5.13
CA ASP A 107 3.53 0.83 5.73
C ASP A 107 3.54 -0.64 6.22
N VAL A 108 4.68 -1.09 6.74
CA VAL A 108 4.83 -2.48 7.19
C VAL A 108 4.00 -2.82 8.43
N GLN A 109 3.74 -1.83 9.30
CA GLN A 109 2.92 -2.02 10.51
C GLN A 109 1.45 -2.19 10.14
N GLY A 110 0.95 -1.35 9.21
CA GLY A 110 -0.37 -1.48 8.65
C GLY A 110 -0.56 -2.80 7.91
N ALA A 111 0.46 -3.24 7.14
CA ALA A 111 0.43 -4.54 6.47
C ALA A 111 0.30 -5.70 7.46
N ALA A 112 1.05 -5.69 8.56
CA ALA A 112 0.94 -6.68 9.62
C ALA A 112 -0.45 -6.67 10.28
N THR A 113 -1.02 -5.46 10.48
CA THR A 113 -2.39 -5.31 11.02
C THR A 113 -3.42 -5.88 10.06
N ILE A 114 -3.36 -5.56 8.76
CA ILE A 114 -4.28 -6.15 7.77
C ILE A 114 -4.12 -7.67 7.70
N LYS A 115 -2.91 -8.21 7.74
CA LYS A 115 -2.70 -9.67 7.70
C LYS A 115 -3.35 -10.38 8.89
N ARG A 116 -3.35 -9.74 10.07
CA ARG A 116 -4.02 -10.28 11.27
C ARG A 116 -5.55 -10.22 11.14
N LEU A 117 -6.09 -9.12 10.61
CA LEU A 117 -7.54 -8.93 10.43
C LEU A 117 -8.10 -9.74 9.26
N ALA A 118 -7.33 -9.86 8.20
CA ALA A 118 -7.66 -10.58 6.98
C ALA A 118 -6.50 -11.50 6.57
N PRO A 119 -6.36 -12.69 7.17
CA PRO A 119 -5.22 -13.59 6.93
C PRO A 119 -5.05 -14.00 5.46
N GLN A 120 -6.12 -13.90 4.67
CA GLN A 120 -6.12 -14.19 3.23
C GLN A 120 -5.66 -13.01 2.37
N ALA A 121 -5.37 -11.84 2.96
CA ALA A 121 -4.78 -10.74 2.22
C ALA A 121 -3.41 -11.13 1.64
N VAL A 122 -3.16 -10.69 0.41
CA VAL A 122 -1.90 -10.91 -0.30
C VAL A 122 -0.95 -9.76 0.03
N LEU A 123 0.14 -10.05 0.72
CA LEU A 123 1.13 -9.04 1.07
C LEU A 123 2.27 -9.02 0.04
N VAL A 124 2.49 -7.88 -0.58
CA VAL A 124 3.57 -7.65 -1.56
C VAL A 124 4.54 -6.61 -1.00
N PHE A 125 5.78 -7.03 -0.77
CA PHE A 125 6.84 -6.14 -0.32
C PHE A 125 7.57 -5.53 -1.52
N VAL A 126 7.70 -4.21 -1.55
CA VAL A 126 8.54 -3.53 -2.54
C VAL A 126 9.87 -3.21 -1.89
N ALA A 127 10.94 -3.82 -2.41
CA ALA A 127 12.30 -3.60 -1.96
C ALA A 127 13.07 -2.67 -2.93
N PRO A 128 14.01 -1.86 -2.44
CA PRO A 128 14.97 -1.17 -3.30
C PRO A 128 16.01 -2.18 -3.82
N PRO A 129 16.72 -1.89 -4.92
CA PRO A 129 17.83 -2.74 -5.38
C PRO A 129 19.00 -2.77 -4.39
N SER A 130 19.16 -1.71 -3.60
CA SER A 130 20.11 -1.63 -2.48
C SER A 130 19.69 -0.54 -1.49
N ILE A 131 20.21 -0.61 -0.26
CA ILE A 131 20.02 0.46 0.73
C ILE A 131 20.66 1.76 0.26
N HIS A 132 21.81 1.70 -0.39
CA HIS A 132 22.46 2.89 -0.97
C HIS A 132 21.58 3.59 -2.01
N GLU A 133 20.92 2.82 -2.90
CA GLU A 133 19.98 3.39 -3.88
C GLU A 133 18.76 4.02 -3.19
N LEU A 134 18.26 3.41 -2.12
CA LEU A 134 17.18 3.98 -1.34
C LEU A 134 17.59 5.31 -0.69
N GLU A 135 18.78 5.38 -0.10
CA GLU A 135 19.34 6.62 0.46
C GLU A 135 19.45 7.71 -0.62
N ARG A 136 19.93 7.36 -1.82
CA ARG A 136 19.99 8.25 -2.96
C ARG A 136 18.61 8.79 -3.33
N ARG A 137 17.59 7.93 -3.41
CA ARG A 137 16.19 8.30 -3.71
C ARG A 137 15.58 9.18 -2.61
N LEU A 138 15.89 8.92 -1.37
CA LEU A 138 15.46 9.74 -0.24
C LEU A 138 16.10 11.13 -0.31
N ARG A 139 17.37 11.25 -0.58
CA ARG A 139 18.06 12.54 -0.77
C ARG A 139 17.47 13.37 -1.90
N TRP A 140 17.20 12.75 -3.05
CA TRP A 140 16.67 13.45 -4.23
C TRP A 140 15.28 14.10 -4.00
N ARG A 141 14.49 13.61 -3.07
CA ARG A 141 13.15 14.15 -2.77
C ARG A 141 13.18 15.40 -1.90
N LEU A 142 14.36 15.96 -1.51
CA LEU A 142 14.44 16.70 -0.29
C LEU A 142 15.07 18.08 -0.34
N THR A 143 14.34 18.91 0.27
CA THR A 143 14.63 20.06 1.17
C THR A 143 14.80 19.63 2.67
N GLU A 144 15.16 18.40 3.01
CA GLU A 144 15.21 17.92 4.40
C GLU A 144 16.64 17.98 4.96
N SER A 145 16.74 18.13 6.30
CA SER A 145 18.02 18.11 7.00
C SER A 145 18.69 16.72 6.95
N GLU A 146 20.01 16.67 7.14
CA GLU A 146 20.76 15.40 7.21
C GLU A 146 20.26 14.48 8.34
N GLU A 147 19.81 15.07 9.46
CA GLU A 147 19.23 14.32 10.57
C GLU A 147 17.94 13.60 10.18
N SER A 148 17.06 14.27 9.42
CA SER A 148 15.83 13.67 8.90
C SER A 148 16.14 12.52 7.92
N LEU A 149 17.16 12.69 7.09
CA LEU A 149 17.61 11.64 6.16
C LEU A 149 18.16 10.42 6.92
N ALA A 150 19.00 10.63 7.93
CA ALA A 150 19.57 9.56 8.75
C ALA A 150 18.45 8.76 9.45
N LEU A 151 17.48 9.45 10.06
CA LEU A 151 16.32 8.82 10.70
C LEU A 151 15.51 7.98 9.71
N ARG A 152 15.26 8.50 8.49
CA ARG A 152 14.47 7.78 7.46
C ARG A 152 15.22 6.59 6.91
N THR A 153 16.53 6.69 6.76
CA THR A 153 17.37 5.55 6.34
C THR A 153 17.35 4.44 7.39
N GLU A 154 17.50 4.79 8.64
CA GLU A 154 17.45 3.83 9.74
C GLU A 154 16.06 3.19 9.85
N THR A 155 14.99 3.99 9.72
CA THR A 155 13.63 3.45 9.67
C THR A 155 13.46 2.49 8.49
N ALA A 156 13.96 2.84 7.31
CA ALA A 156 13.87 1.99 6.14
C ALA A 156 14.60 0.64 6.32
N ARG A 157 15.75 0.64 7.01
CA ARG A 157 16.46 -0.62 7.34
C ARG A 157 15.60 -1.52 8.23
N ARG A 158 14.96 -0.95 9.26
CA ARG A 158 14.02 -1.70 10.12
C ARG A 158 12.80 -2.18 9.36
N GLU A 159 12.27 -1.38 8.43
CA GLU A 159 11.16 -1.79 7.58
C GLU A 159 11.54 -2.99 6.69
N MET A 160 12.81 -3.10 6.23
CA MET A 160 13.31 -4.26 5.47
C MET A 160 13.32 -5.56 6.30
N GLU A 161 13.44 -5.51 7.62
CA GLU A 161 13.40 -6.67 8.49
C GLU A 161 12.02 -7.38 8.47
N HIS A 162 10.97 -6.68 8.07
CA HIS A 162 9.62 -7.24 7.93
C HIS A 162 9.41 -8.07 6.66
N LEU A 163 10.35 -8.04 5.70
CA LEU A 163 10.23 -8.75 4.43
C LEU A 163 9.83 -10.23 4.56
N PRO A 164 10.35 -11.03 5.52
CA PRO A 164 9.96 -12.45 5.64
C PRO A 164 8.48 -12.69 5.97
N ALA A 165 7.74 -11.66 6.40
CA ALA A 165 6.31 -11.77 6.72
C ALA A 165 5.40 -11.56 5.50
N PHE A 166 5.97 -11.32 4.32
CA PHE A 166 5.23 -11.03 3.09
C PHE A 166 5.12 -12.28 2.19
N ASP A 167 4.05 -12.31 1.39
CA ASP A 167 3.82 -13.42 0.45
C ASP A 167 4.69 -13.28 -0.81
N TYR A 168 5.04 -12.03 -1.21
CA TYR A 168 5.83 -11.72 -2.41
C TYR A 168 6.79 -10.57 -2.16
N VAL A 169 7.90 -10.56 -2.90
CA VAL A 169 8.83 -9.43 -2.97
C VAL A 169 9.01 -8.97 -4.41
N ILE A 170 9.01 -7.65 -4.62
CA ILE A 170 9.33 -7.00 -5.88
C ILE A 170 10.51 -6.06 -5.63
N VAL A 171 11.59 -6.24 -6.37
CA VAL A 171 12.71 -5.30 -6.35
C VAL A 171 12.42 -4.18 -7.36
N ASN A 172 12.21 -2.95 -6.88
CA ASN A 172 11.95 -1.80 -7.74
C ASN A 172 13.27 -1.15 -8.18
N ASP A 173 13.94 -1.79 -9.13
CA ASP A 173 15.09 -1.24 -9.85
C ASP A 173 14.61 -0.47 -11.08
N ALA A 174 13.88 -1.12 -11.97
CA ALA A 174 13.20 -0.52 -13.11
C ALA A 174 11.68 -0.50 -12.87
N LEU A 175 11.07 0.68 -12.98
CA LEU A 175 9.66 0.90 -12.66
C LEU A 175 8.73 0.00 -13.49
N GLU A 176 8.97 -0.08 -14.80
CA GLU A 176 8.15 -0.85 -15.73
C GLU A 176 8.16 -2.34 -15.38
N GLU A 177 9.33 -2.86 -14.99
CA GLU A 177 9.49 -4.25 -14.57
C GLU A 177 8.78 -4.52 -13.25
N ALA A 178 8.94 -3.65 -12.26
CA ALA A 178 8.29 -3.76 -10.97
C ALA A 178 6.75 -3.73 -11.11
N VAL A 179 6.23 -2.86 -11.98
CA VAL A 179 4.79 -2.77 -12.29
C VAL A 179 4.31 -4.05 -12.97
N ARG A 180 5.06 -4.56 -13.95
CA ARG A 180 4.72 -5.82 -14.63
C ARG A 180 4.64 -6.99 -13.64
N GLN A 181 5.61 -7.10 -12.73
CA GLN A 181 5.60 -8.13 -11.68
C GLN A 181 4.38 -8.02 -10.76
N LEU A 182 4.01 -6.79 -10.34
CA LEU A 182 2.83 -6.58 -9.52
C LEU A 182 1.54 -6.99 -10.25
N VAL A 183 1.41 -6.65 -11.53
CA VAL A 183 0.28 -7.08 -12.37
C VAL A 183 0.23 -8.62 -12.49
N CYS A 184 1.38 -9.27 -12.68
CA CYS A 184 1.46 -10.73 -12.74
C CYS A 184 1.04 -11.39 -11.42
N ILE A 185 1.45 -10.84 -10.25
CA ILE A 185 1.04 -11.33 -8.94
C ILE A 185 -0.48 -11.25 -8.80
N VAL A 186 -1.08 -10.10 -9.10
CA VAL A 186 -2.54 -9.92 -9.04
C VAL A 186 -3.25 -10.92 -9.96
N ALA A 187 -2.74 -11.12 -11.17
CA ALA A 187 -3.31 -12.06 -12.13
C ALA A 187 -3.20 -13.52 -11.66
N ALA A 188 -2.06 -13.91 -11.09
CA ALA A 188 -1.84 -15.25 -10.54
C ALA A 188 -2.77 -15.55 -9.36
N GLU A 189 -2.92 -14.59 -8.44
CA GLU A 189 -3.82 -14.75 -7.28
C GLU A 189 -5.30 -14.85 -7.68
N ARG A 190 -5.71 -14.26 -8.82
CA ARG A 190 -7.05 -14.48 -9.42
C ARG A 190 -7.27 -15.92 -9.86
N CYS A 191 -6.21 -16.64 -10.20
CA CYS A 191 -6.26 -18.01 -10.69
C CYS A 191 -6.00 -19.06 -9.62
N ARG A 192 -5.78 -18.63 -8.36
CA ARG A 192 -5.42 -19.50 -7.24
C ARG A 192 -6.54 -20.47 -6.86
N ILE A 193 -6.18 -21.73 -6.54
CA ILE A 193 -7.07 -22.75 -6.02
C ILE A 193 -6.52 -23.28 -4.69
N PRO A 194 -7.28 -23.23 -3.59
CA PRO A 194 -8.57 -22.53 -3.44
C PRO A 194 -8.38 -20.99 -3.54
N PRO A 195 -9.44 -20.26 -3.95
CA PRO A 195 -9.37 -18.79 -3.98
C PRO A 195 -9.18 -18.24 -2.56
N ARG A 196 -8.51 -17.11 -2.45
CA ARG A 196 -8.43 -16.37 -1.19
C ARG A 196 -9.78 -15.68 -0.94
N VAL A 197 -10.48 -16.06 0.11
CA VAL A 197 -11.74 -15.44 0.53
C VAL A 197 -11.45 -14.49 1.67
N VAL A 198 -11.40 -13.20 1.37
CA VAL A 198 -11.20 -12.15 2.38
C VAL A 198 -12.54 -11.85 3.05
N ARG A 199 -12.58 -11.90 4.39
CA ARG A 199 -13.71 -11.47 5.22
C ARG A 199 -13.23 -10.28 6.05
N LEU A 200 -13.98 -9.17 6.03
CA LEU A 200 -13.67 -7.92 6.73
C LEU A 200 -14.67 -7.65 7.84
#